data_1507421fd00f2f511532f72e351545b3
#
_entry.id   1507421fd00f2f511532f72e351545b3
#
_cell.length_a   1.000
_cell.length_b   1.000
_cell.length_c   1.000
_cell.angle_alpha   90.00
_cell.angle_beta   90.00
_cell.angle_gamma   90.00
#
_symmetry.space_group_name_H-M   'P 1'
#
loop_
_entity.id
_entity.type
_entity.pdbx_description
1 polymer ?
#
loop_
_entity_poly.entity_id
_entity_poly.type
_entity_poly.pdbx_seq_one_letter_code
_entity_poly.pdbx_strand_id
1 'polypeptide(L)'
;MLRRLSASALPGLVRQRQYSVAQAAAATLPRGVDRVRLDLSPGDKLHGFRVERVEELPQFEATAVELLHTHTGARWLHLAADDTNNVFNVAFRTAPKDSSGVSHILEHTVLCGSERYPVRDPFFNMLKRSLASFMNAMTASDHTMYPFATQNAEDYSNLLSVYLDAAFFPLLTEGDFRQEGHRQEFATRDDPSSPLELKGIVYNEMKGAMGSAASRFTRALTAELYPTSTYHHNSGGEPTAIPELTWEGLRSFHEAHYHPSNARFFTYGDLPLAETLAHAQAAALSRFEPLPSATLQAAQVGDEARFDAPRRAAITVPADPVVQDAAKQSHVSVAWLLLNQAKEADPFEDFALAVASNLMLAGPQAA
;
A
#
# COMPACT_ATOMS: atom_id res chain seq x y z
N MET A 1 43.73 19.40 -9.25
CA MET A 1 44.72 18.91 -8.26
C MET A 1 43.97 18.62 -6.95
N LEU A 2 43.32 17.47 -6.84
CA LEU A 2 42.56 17.03 -5.66
C LEU A 2 43.41 16.08 -4.85
N ARG A 3 43.85 16.54 -3.68
CA ARG A 3 44.62 15.72 -2.72
C ARG A 3 43.72 14.66 -2.10
N ARG A 4 44.13 13.40 -2.25
CA ARG A 4 43.64 12.28 -1.45
C ARG A 4 44.08 12.50 0.01
N LEU A 5 43.14 12.69 0.90
CA LEU A 5 43.37 12.57 2.34
C LEU A 5 43.25 11.10 2.72
N SER A 6 44.34 10.54 3.20
CA SER A 6 44.42 9.21 3.77
C SER A 6 43.65 9.17 5.07
N ALA A 7 42.70 8.26 5.22
CA ALA A 7 41.99 8.00 6.45
C ALA A 7 42.91 7.26 7.45
N SER A 8 43.50 7.98 8.39
CA SER A 8 44.12 7.39 9.58
C SER A 8 43.11 7.34 10.73
N ALA A 9 43.02 6.17 11.34
CA ALA A 9 42.09 5.72 12.31
C ALA A 9 41.72 6.70 13.44
N LEU A 10 40.38 6.92 13.59
CA LEU A 10 39.77 7.29 14.86
C LEU A 10 38.80 6.14 15.24
N PRO A 11 38.86 5.59 16.46
CA PRO A 11 37.94 4.55 16.89
C PRO A 11 36.57 5.22 17.16
N GLY A 12 35.55 4.75 16.45
CA GLY A 12 34.15 5.22 16.64
C GLY A 12 33.46 5.85 15.45
N LEU A 13 34.13 6.02 14.30
CA LEU A 13 33.50 6.48 13.06
C LEU A 13 32.78 5.32 12.39
N VAL A 14 31.46 5.34 12.47
CA VAL A 14 30.54 4.57 11.63
C VAL A 14 30.95 4.79 10.17
N ARG A 15 31.34 3.73 9.45
CA ARG A 15 31.65 3.80 8.02
C ARG A 15 30.42 4.24 7.25
N GLN A 16 30.29 5.52 6.90
CA GLN A 16 29.45 5.95 5.78
C GLN A 16 30.14 5.49 4.50
N ARG A 17 29.66 4.41 3.90
CA ARG A 17 30.11 4.03 2.56
C ARG A 17 29.40 4.94 1.56
N GLN A 18 30.15 5.80 0.91
CA GLN A 18 29.68 6.56 -0.24
C GLN A 18 29.68 5.61 -1.44
N TYR A 19 28.52 5.28 -1.96
CA TYR A 19 28.41 4.67 -3.28
C TYR A 19 28.90 5.72 -4.30
N SER A 20 30.02 5.43 -4.96
CA SER A 20 30.63 6.36 -5.89
C SER A 20 29.88 6.38 -7.24
N VAL A 21 29.95 7.50 -7.92
CA VAL A 21 29.50 7.72 -9.31
C VAL A 21 30.02 6.67 -10.30
N ALA A 22 30.99 5.83 -9.90
CA ALA A 22 31.49 4.70 -10.69
C ALA A 22 30.40 3.64 -11.01
N GLN A 23 29.31 3.54 -10.24
CA GLN A 23 28.19 2.63 -10.58
C GLN A 23 27.29 3.18 -11.69
N ALA A 24 27.18 4.49 -11.83
CA ALA A 24 26.48 5.09 -12.97
C ALA A 24 27.20 4.86 -14.31
N ALA A 25 28.53 4.75 -14.28
CA ALA A 25 29.35 4.39 -15.47
C ALA A 25 29.27 2.90 -15.84
N ALA A 26 28.76 2.03 -14.97
CA ALA A 26 28.62 0.59 -15.22
C ALA A 26 27.46 0.25 -16.19
N ALA A 27 26.67 1.23 -16.59
CA ALA A 27 25.59 1.04 -17.58
C ALA A 27 26.07 0.57 -18.97
N THR A 28 27.39 0.54 -19.22
CA THR A 28 28.01 0.09 -20.47
C THR A 28 28.77 -1.26 -20.36
N LEU A 29 28.76 -1.91 -19.17
CA LEU A 29 29.43 -3.20 -18.97
C LEU A 29 28.49 -4.38 -19.33
N PRO A 30 29.02 -5.55 -19.71
CA PRO A 30 28.21 -6.73 -20.03
C PRO A 30 27.31 -7.11 -18.85
N ARG A 31 26.03 -7.43 -19.16
CA ARG A 31 25.07 -7.91 -18.19
C ARG A 31 25.56 -9.21 -17.55
N GLY A 32 25.67 -9.24 -16.24
CA GLY A 32 26.06 -10.40 -15.45
C GLY A 32 25.77 -10.20 -13.97
N VAL A 33 25.55 -11.28 -13.25
CA VAL A 33 25.16 -11.38 -11.83
C VAL A 33 25.98 -10.50 -10.87
N ASP A 34 27.20 -10.09 -11.26
CA ASP A 34 28.12 -9.28 -10.46
C ASP A 34 27.71 -7.78 -10.34
N ARG A 35 26.73 -7.31 -11.15
CA ARG A 35 26.34 -5.89 -11.16
C ARG A 35 25.54 -5.45 -9.95
N VAL A 36 24.79 -6.35 -9.35
CA VAL A 36 23.78 -6.05 -8.33
C VAL A 36 24.21 -6.51 -6.94
N ARG A 37 25.42 -7.04 -6.83
CA ARG A 37 25.99 -7.44 -5.54
C ARG A 37 26.20 -6.20 -4.67
N LEU A 38 25.28 -6.00 -3.73
CA LEU A 38 25.39 -4.93 -2.75
C LEU A 38 26.46 -5.33 -1.71
N ASP A 39 27.57 -4.59 -1.65
CA ASP A 39 28.56 -4.76 -0.58
C ASP A 39 28.04 -4.11 0.72
N LEU A 40 26.95 -4.70 1.25
CA LEU A 40 26.27 -4.31 2.48
C LEU A 40 26.30 -5.45 3.49
N SER A 41 26.39 -5.08 4.76
CA SER A 41 26.36 -6.00 5.89
C SER A 41 25.40 -5.50 6.97
N PRO A 42 24.81 -6.39 7.76
CA PRO A 42 24.03 -5.98 8.93
C PRO A 42 24.82 -5.02 9.82
N GLY A 43 24.18 -3.92 10.22
CA GLY A 43 24.78 -2.83 10.99
C GLY A 43 25.32 -1.66 10.17
N ASP A 44 25.49 -1.79 8.86
CA ASP A 44 25.87 -0.67 7.99
C ASP A 44 24.81 0.43 8.02
N LYS A 45 25.23 1.69 7.85
CA LYS A 45 24.34 2.84 7.89
C LYS A 45 24.41 3.60 6.56
N LEU A 46 23.21 3.91 6.01
CA LEU A 46 23.00 4.68 4.79
C LEU A 46 21.88 5.70 5.01
N HIS A 47 22.18 6.99 4.88
CA HIS A 47 21.19 8.07 4.86
C HIS A 47 20.11 7.98 5.96
N GLY A 48 20.51 7.69 7.20
CA GLY A 48 19.60 7.54 8.33
C GLY A 48 19.02 6.14 8.53
N PHE A 49 19.28 5.22 7.61
CA PHE A 49 18.88 3.82 7.72
C PHE A 49 20.02 2.95 8.22
N ARG A 50 19.67 1.94 9.01
CA ARG A 50 20.55 0.84 9.41
C ARG A 50 20.12 -0.42 8.66
N VAL A 51 21.08 -1.14 8.10
CA VAL A 51 20.88 -2.47 7.52
C VAL A 51 20.62 -3.46 8.66
N GLU A 52 19.48 -4.12 8.64
CA GLU A 52 19.10 -5.13 9.64
C GLU A 52 19.49 -6.53 9.14
N ARG A 53 19.26 -6.81 7.86
CA ARG A 53 19.48 -8.12 7.27
C ARG A 53 19.86 -7.99 5.80
N VAL A 54 20.73 -8.87 5.35
CA VAL A 54 21.07 -9.08 3.93
C VAL A 54 20.96 -10.56 3.65
N GLU A 55 20.25 -10.94 2.58
CA GLU A 55 20.03 -12.33 2.20
C GLU A 55 20.10 -12.48 0.70
N GLU A 56 20.96 -13.38 0.25
CA GLU A 56 21.03 -13.82 -1.15
C GLU A 56 19.84 -14.72 -1.46
N LEU A 57 19.14 -14.44 -2.55
CA LEU A 57 18.01 -15.20 -3.07
C LEU A 57 18.36 -15.81 -4.43
N PRO A 58 19.18 -16.89 -4.49
CA PRO A 58 19.70 -17.40 -5.76
C PRO A 58 18.62 -17.85 -6.73
N GLN A 59 17.47 -18.34 -6.22
CA GLN A 59 16.34 -18.78 -7.04
C GLN A 59 15.70 -17.63 -7.83
N PHE A 60 15.87 -16.39 -7.35
CA PHE A 60 15.32 -15.17 -7.94
C PHE A 60 16.41 -14.26 -8.54
N GLU A 61 17.67 -14.71 -8.51
CA GLU A 61 18.82 -13.92 -8.96
C GLU A 61 18.84 -12.52 -8.33
N ALA A 62 18.52 -12.43 -7.03
CA ALA A 62 18.34 -11.19 -6.31
C ALA A 62 18.98 -11.23 -4.92
N THR A 63 19.28 -10.05 -4.37
CA THR A 63 19.70 -9.87 -2.97
C THR A 63 18.66 -9.05 -2.22
N ALA A 64 18.11 -9.61 -1.15
CA ALA A 64 17.19 -8.89 -0.26
C ALA A 64 17.95 -8.13 0.81
N VAL A 65 17.60 -6.86 1.01
CA VAL A 65 18.15 -5.99 2.06
C VAL A 65 17.01 -5.39 2.87
N GLU A 66 16.98 -5.72 4.15
CA GLU A 66 16.06 -5.12 5.10
C GLU A 66 16.75 -3.96 5.83
N LEU A 67 16.09 -2.79 5.86
CA LEU A 67 16.62 -1.60 6.53
C LEU A 67 15.58 -1.00 7.48
N LEU A 68 16.08 -0.40 8.54
CA LEU A 68 15.32 0.36 9.52
C LEU A 68 15.80 1.81 9.54
N HIS A 69 14.90 2.76 9.34
CA HIS A 69 15.19 4.17 9.55
C HIS A 69 15.34 4.44 11.05
N THR A 70 16.55 4.81 11.47
CA THR A 70 16.91 4.82 12.91
C THR A 70 16.17 5.85 13.73
N HIS A 71 15.70 6.94 13.10
CA HIS A 71 14.95 7.99 13.78
C HIS A 71 13.45 7.68 13.86
N THR A 72 12.80 7.42 12.74
CA THR A 72 11.33 7.27 12.70
C THR A 72 10.86 5.83 12.86
N GLY A 73 11.74 4.83 12.70
CA GLY A 73 11.36 3.42 12.70
C GLY A 73 10.71 2.92 11.40
N ALA A 74 10.74 3.71 10.32
CA ALA A 74 10.28 3.27 9.00
C ALA A 74 11.06 2.02 8.55
N ARG A 75 10.38 1.03 8.02
CA ARG A 75 11.00 -0.19 7.50
C ARG A 75 11.08 -0.14 5.99
N TRP A 76 12.19 -0.62 5.46
CA TRP A 76 12.45 -0.68 4.03
C TRP A 76 12.94 -2.06 3.63
N LEU A 77 12.31 -2.65 2.63
CA LEU A 77 12.79 -3.86 1.96
C LEU A 77 13.25 -3.48 0.55
N HIS A 78 14.48 -3.81 0.20
CA HIS A 78 15.00 -3.68 -1.15
C HIS A 78 15.37 -5.03 -1.72
N LEU A 79 14.92 -5.33 -2.93
CA LEU A 79 15.35 -6.47 -3.71
C LEU A 79 16.23 -5.98 -4.85
N ALA A 80 17.53 -6.11 -4.68
CA ALA A 80 18.48 -5.80 -5.72
C ALA A 80 18.50 -6.92 -6.77
N ALA A 81 18.17 -6.59 -8.01
CA ALA A 81 18.10 -7.52 -9.14
C ALA A 81 18.65 -6.86 -10.42
N ASP A 82 19.24 -7.63 -11.35
CA ASP A 82 19.68 -7.12 -12.67
C ASP A 82 18.46 -6.93 -13.60
N ASP A 83 17.56 -6.04 -13.18
CA ASP A 83 16.34 -5.68 -13.89
C ASP A 83 16.18 -4.17 -13.93
N THR A 84 16.12 -3.62 -15.12
CA THR A 84 15.96 -2.19 -15.35
C THR A 84 14.56 -1.67 -15.04
N ASN A 85 13.57 -2.54 -14.83
CA ASN A 85 12.21 -2.13 -14.47
C ASN A 85 12.12 -1.90 -12.95
N ASN A 86 12.60 -0.74 -12.53
CA ASN A 86 12.71 -0.38 -11.13
C ASN A 86 11.36 -0.06 -10.50
N VAL A 87 11.12 -0.65 -9.33
CA VAL A 87 9.86 -0.50 -8.58
C VAL A 87 10.11 0.30 -7.30
N PHE A 88 9.17 1.17 -6.98
CA PHE A 88 9.02 1.79 -5.67
C PHE A 88 7.59 1.56 -5.16
N ASN A 89 7.45 1.36 -3.87
CA ASN A 89 6.17 1.36 -3.18
C ASN A 89 6.33 1.92 -1.77
N VAL A 90 5.37 2.72 -1.33
CA VAL A 90 5.15 3.06 0.07
C VAL A 90 3.76 2.59 0.50
N ALA A 91 3.69 1.86 1.60
CA ALA A 91 2.45 1.35 2.16
C ALA A 91 2.29 1.80 3.62
N PHE A 92 1.06 2.09 4.01
CA PHE A 92 0.68 2.45 5.37
C PHE A 92 -0.38 1.48 5.89
N ARG A 93 -0.33 1.15 7.19
CA ARG A 93 -1.47 0.50 7.82
C ARG A 93 -2.61 1.51 7.93
N THR A 94 -3.74 1.19 7.33
CA THR A 94 -4.92 2.06 7.26
C THR A 94 -6.19 1.29 7.63
N ALA A 95 -6.11 0.52 8.72
CA ALA A 95 -7.22 -0.27 9.23
C ALA A 95 -8.41 0.64 9.60
N PRO A 96 -9.54 0.60 8.87
CA PRO A 96 -10.70 1.42 9.15
C PRO A 96 -11.44 0.91 10.39
N LYS A 97 -12.17 1.84 11.05
CA LYS A 97 -13.02 1.54 12.21
C LYS A 97 -14.50 1.48 11.88
N ASP A 98 -14.84 1.79 10.64
CA ASP A 98 -16.20 1.79 10.09
C ASP A 98 -16.16 1.54 8.57
N SER A 99 -17.31 1.55 7.94
CA SER A 99 -17.47 1.36 6.49
C SER A 99 -17.67 2.65 5.71
N SER A 100 -17.21 3.80 6.23
CA SER A 100 -17.28 5.10 5.53
C SER A 100 -16.35 5.19 4.30
N GLY A 101 -15.43 4.23 4.13
CA GLY A 101 -14.47 4.25 3.03
C GLY A 101 -13.38 5.29 3.20
N VAL A 102 -13.09 5.74 4.42
CA VAL A 102 -12.11 6.79 4.71
C VAL A 102 -10.73 6.49 4.11
N SER A 103 -10.26 5.24 4.18
CA SER A 103 -8.97 4.83 3.61
C SER A 103 -8.96 4.90 2.08
N HIS A 104 -10.05 4.54 1.41
CA HIS A 104 -10.19 4.57 -0.04
C HIS A 104 -10.34 6.01 -0.58
N ILE A 105 -11.20 6.81 0.05
CA ILE A 105 -11.36 8.23 -0.30
C ILE A 105 -10.04 8.98 -0.07
N LEU A 106 -9.30 8.64 0.97
CA LEU A 106 -7.99 9.22 1.23
C LEU A 106 -6.96 8.79 0.18
N GLU A 107 -6.96 7.53 -0.26
CA GLU A 107 -6.11 7.05 -1.36
C GLU A 107 -6.23 7.94 -2.59
N HIS A 108 -7.47 8.25 -3.02
CA HIS A 108 -7.74 9.16 -4.12
C HIS A 108 -7.29 10.59 -3.82
N THR A 109 -7.65 11.09 -2.64
CA THR A 109 -7.49 12.51 -2.30
C THR A 109 -6.03 12.92 -2.11
N VAL A 110 -5.14 12.04 -1.61
CA VAL A 110 -3.71 12.35 -1.48
C VAL A 110 -3.03 12.59 -2.83
N LEU A 111 -3.58 12.02 -3.90
CA LEU A 111 -3.05 12.16 -5.26
C LEU A 111 -3.56 13.41 -6.00
N CYS A 112 -4.48 14.18 -5.39
CA CYS A 112 -5.08 15.37 -6.01
C CYS A 112 -4.19 16.62 -5.98
N GLY A 113 -3.14 16.64 -5.16
CA GLY A 113 -2.18 17.72 -5.02
C GLY A 113 -1.46 17.69 -3.68
N SER A 114 -0.25 18.22 -3.65
CA SER A 114 0.62 18.17 -2.48
C SER A 114 1.41 19.46 -2.28
N GLU A 115 2.16 19.57 -1.20
CA GLU A 115 2.86 20.78 -0.79
C GLU A 115 3.82 21.30 -1.88
N ARG A 116 4.64 20.43 -2.46
CA ARG A 116 5.61 20.77 -3.53
C ARG A 116 4.97 20.77 -4.92
N TYR A 117 3.88 20.05 -5.08
CA TYR A 117 3.17 19.91 -6.34
C TYR A 117 1.70 20.36 -6.18
N PRO A 118 1.45 21.65 -5.91
CA PRO A 118 0.11 22.19 -5.65
C PRO A 118 -0.66 22.41 -6.96
N VAL A 119 -0.64 21.41 -7.82
CA VAL A 119 -1.36 21.38 -9.09
C VAL A 119 -2.49 20.36 -9.02
N ARG A 120 -3.53 20.60 -9.80
CA ARG A 120 -4.65 19.68 -9.87
C ARG A 120 -4.23 18.36 -10.52
N ASP A 121 -4.53 17.25 -9.86
CA ASP A 121 -4.35 15.89 -10.35
C ASP A 121 -2.91 15.60 -10.87
N PRO A 122 -1.85 15.82 -10.07
CA PRO A 122 -0.48 15.57 -10.51
C PRO A 122 -0.28 14.11 -10.92
N PHE A 123 -0.96 13.17 -10.27
CA PHE A 123 -0.92 11.75 -10.60
C PHE A 123 -1.37 11.47 -12.05
N PHE A 124 -2.55 11.96 -12.45
CA PHE A 124 -3.07 11.76 -13.82
C PHE A 124 -2.24 12.53 -14.86
N ASN A 125 -1.61 13.64 -14.47
CA ASN A 125 -0.67 14.33 -15.34
C ASN A 125 0.61 13.53 -15.56
N MET A 126 1.14 12.90 -14.52
CA MET A 126 2.30 12.00 -14.60
C MET A 126 1.96 10.75 -15.41
N LEU A 127 0.82 10.13 -15.19
CA LEU A 127 0.37 8.93 -15.93
C LEU A 127 0.36 9.14 -17.46
N LYS A 128 0.13 10.37 -17.92
CA LYS A 128 0.12 10.71 -19.35
C LYS A 128 1.51 11.06 -19.92
N ARG A 129 2.47 11.40 -19.08
CA ARG A 129 3.76 12.00 -19.49
C ARG A 129 4.97 11.20 -19.04
N SER A 130 4.84 10.42 -17.99
CA SER A 130 5.88 9.54 -17.45
C SER A 130 6.16 8.40 -18.43
N LEU A 131 7.36 7.84 -18.33
CA LEU A 131 7.79 6.60 -18.98
C LEU A 131 7.50 5.37 -18.11
N ALA A 132 6.65 5.52 -17.09
CA ALA A 132 6.29 4.45 -16.18
C ALA A 132 5.73 3.24 -16.92
N SER A 133 6.19 2.07 -16.56
CA SER A 133 5.62 0.79 -16.95
C SER A 133 4.39 0.43 -16.10
N PHE A 134 4.31 0.99 -14.87
CA PHE A 134 3.20 0.85 -13.95
C PHE A 134 3.10 2.05 -13.02
N MET A 135 1.89 2.55 -12.79
CA MET A 135 1.54 3.54 -11.76
C MET A 135 0.17 3.22 -11.22
N ASN A 136 0.04 3.18 -9.91
CA ASN A 136 -1.26 2.96 -9.27
C ASN A 136 -1.26 3.45 -7.81
N ALA A 137 -2.43 3.40 -7.19
CA ALA A 137 -2.65 3.38 -5.76
C ALA A 137 -3.66 2.28 -5.46
N MET A 138 -3.62 1.69 -4.29
CA MET A 138 -4.48 0.56 -3.93
C MET A 138 -4.82 0.58 -2.45
N THR A 139 -6.10 0.45 -2.12
CA THR A 139 -6.60 0.27 -0.76
C THR A 139 -7.03 -1.18 -0.56
N ALA A 140 -6.36 -1.86 0.37
CA ALA A 140 -6.76 -3.17 0.87
C ALA A 140 -7.60 -3.03 2.16
N SER A 141 -7.91 -4.14 2.81
CA SER A 141 -8.75 -4.13 4.01
C SER A 141 -8.11 -3.47 5.22
N ASP A 142 -6.77 -3.43 5.30
CA ASP A 142 -6.00 -2.96 6.46
C ASP A 142 -4.79 -2.09 6.10
N HIS A 143 -4.53 -1.89 4.81
CA HIS A 143 -3.43 -1.04 4.34
C HIS A 143 -3.76 -0.35 3.02
N THR A 144 -3.04 0.75 2.78
CA THR A 144 -3.08 1.49 1.52
C THR A 144 -1.66 1.62 0.99
N MET A 145 -1.46 1.43 -0.32
CA MET A 145 -0.14 1.45 -0.93
C MET A 145 -0.11 2.23 -2.25
N TYR A 146 1.06 2.78 -2.54
CA TYR A 146 1.32 3.67 -3.67
C TYR A 146 2.51 3.15 -4.48
N PRO A 147 2.31 2.18 -5.38
CA PRO A 147 3.37 1.61 -6.20
C PRO A 147 3.53 2.33 -7.53
N PHE A 148 4.77 2.39 -8.01
CA PHE A 148 5.09 2.65 -9.41
C PHE A 148 6.28 1.81 -9.88
N ALA A 149 6.41 1.67 -11.20
CA ALA A 149 7.57 1.06 -11.84
C ALA A 149 7.94 1.81 -13.12
N THR A 150 9.24 1.93 -13.39
CA THR A 150 9.75 2.56 -14.62
C THR A 150 11.14 2.03 -14.95
N GLN A 151 11.50 2.03 -16.24
CA GLN A 151 12.82 1.66 -16.73
C GLN A 151 13.77 2.86 -16.88
N ASN A 152 13.27 4.07 -16.64
CA ASN A 152 14.05 5.29 -16.80
C ASN A 152 14.42 5.89 -15.43
N ALA A 153 15.71 6.07 -15.16
CA ALA A 153 16.20 6.52 -13.86
C ALA A 153 15.76 7.96 -13.51
N GLU A 154 15.67 8.88 -14.49
CA GLU A 154 15.18 10.24 -14.23
C GLU A 154 13.70 10.24 -13.93
N ASP A 155 12.93 9.45 -14.69
CA ASP A 155 11.50 9.27 -14.44
C ASP A 155 11.25 8.65 -13.05
N TYR A 156 12.07 7.66 -12.65
CA TYR A 156 12.03 7.08 -11.31
C TYR A 156 12.21 8.15 -10.22
N SER A 157 13.21 9.01 -10.34
CA SER A 157 13.47 10.10 -9.39
C SER A 157 12.31 11.11 -9.33
N ASN A 158 11.72 11.44 -10.49
CA ASN A 158 10.58 12.34 -10.58
C ASN A 158 9.34 11.73 -9.94
N LEU A 159 9.02 10.47 -10.26
CA LEU A 159 7.91 9.74 -9.66
C LEU A 159 8.09 9.58 -8.15
N LEU A 160 9.29 9.22 -7.70
CA LEU A 160 9.61 9.11 -6.28
C LEU A 160 9.34 10.44 -5.55
N SER A 161 9.74 11.57 -6.14
CA SER A 161 9.49 12.90 -5.57
C SER A 161 7.99 13.19 -5.43
N VAL A 162 7.21 12.91 -6.49
CA VAL A 162 5.76 13.17 -6.50
C VAL A 162 5.03 12.26 -5.52
N TYR A 163 5.36 10.95 -5.51
CA TYR A 163 4.69 9.98 -4.64
C TYR A 163 4.99 10.21 -3.15
N LEU A 164 6.24 10.54 -2.81
CA LEU A 164 6.60 10.87 -1.42
C LEU A 164 5.89 12.14 -0.95
N ASP A 165 5.88 13.19 -1.77
CA ASP A 165 5.24 14.44 -1.40
C ASP A 165 3.72 14.28 -1.30
N ALA A 166 3.09 13.56 -2.24
CA ALA A 166 1.67 13.26 -2.22
C ALA A 166 1.27 12.45 -0.96
N ALA A 167 1.99 11.37 -0.66
CA ALA A 167 1.65 10.52 0.46
C ALA A 167 1.85 11.21 1.82
N PHE A 168 2.93 11.96 2.01
CA PHE A 168 3.28 12.53 3.30
C PHE A 168 2.80 13.98 3.52
N PHE A 169 2.61 14.75 2.45
CA PHE A 169 2.26 16.17 2.52
C PHE A 169 1.15 16.56 1.53
N PRO A 170 0.05 15.80 1.47
CA PRO A 170 -1.06 16.15 0.57
C PRO A 170 -1.77 17.42 1.04
N LEU A 171 -2.37 18.14 0.11
CA LEU A 171 -3.15 19.35 0.42
C LEU A 171 -4.49 19.01 1.10
N LEU A 172 -5.10 17.89 0.76
CA LEU A 172 -6.39 17.41 1.30
C LEU A 172 -7.43 18.52 1.35
N THR A 173 -7.66 19.21 0.22
CA THR A 173 -8.64 20.29 0.19
C THR A 173 -10.07 19.78 0.34
N GLU A 174 -10.98 20.58 0.90
CA GLU A 174 -12.41 20.22 0.97
C GLU A 174 -13.00 19.98 -0.42
N GLY A 175 -12.51 20.72 -1.44
CA GLY A 175 -12.93 20.53 -2.83
C GLY A 175 -12.58 19.16 -3.39
N ASP A 176 -11.37 18.67 -3.12
CA ASP A 176 -10.92 17.33 -3.53
C ASP A 176 -11.69 16.24 -2.79
N PHE A 177 -11.89 16.40 -1.47
CA PHE A 177 -12.73 15.49 -0.70
C PHE A 177 -14.16 15.39 -1.27
N ARG A 178 -14.78 16.52 -1.63
CA ARG A 178 -16.12 16.53 -2.24
C ARG A 178 -16.14 15.90 -3.62
N GLN A 179 -15.07 16.05 -4.39
CA GLN A 179 -14.94 15.45 -5.72
C GLN A 179 -14.75 13.94 -5.63
N GLU A 180 -13.78 13.50 -4.84
CA GLU A 180 -13.40 12.10 -4.75
C GLU A 180 -14.33 11.30 -3.85
N GLY A 181 -14.68 11.82 -2.68
CA GLY A 181 -15.53 11.15 -1.70
C GLY A 181 -17.01 11.23 -2.05
N HIS A 182 -17.67 12.28 -1.54
CA HIS A 182 -19.10 12.50 -1.79
C HIS A 182 -19.48 13.98 -1.68
N ARG A 183 -20.56 14.32 -2.34
CA ARG A 183 -21.23 15.61 -2.27
C ARG A 183 -22.69 15.48 -2.69
N GLN A 184 -23.50 16.48 -2.35
CA GLN A 184 -24.86 16.63 -2.89
C GLN A 184 -24.84 17.60 -4.08
N GLU A 185 -25.49 17.22 -5.16
CA GLU A 185 -25.70 18.03 -6.35
C GLU A 185 -27.16 17.95 -6.81
N PHE A 186 -27.65 18.99 -7.48
CA PHE A 186 -28.91 18.89 -8.19
C PHE A 186 -28.81 17.87 -9.33
N ALA A 187 -29.84 17.02 -9.48
CA ALA A 187 -29.91 16.01 -10.54
C ALA A 187 -29.77 16.65 -11.92
N THR A 188 -30.39 17.80 -12.12
CA THR A 188 -30.20 18.65 -13.30
C THR A 188 -29.34 19.85 -12.93
N ARG A 189 -28.20 19.99 -13.59
CA ARG A 189 -27.30 21.11 -13.36
C ARG A 189 -28.03 22.44 -13.53
N ASP A 190 -27.76 23.37 -12.62
CA ASP A 190 -28.31 24.72 -12.61
C ASP A 190 -29.86 24.80 -12.45
N ASP A 191 -30.54 23.69 -12.11
CA ASP A 191 -31.94 23.65 -11.79
C ASP A 191 -32.16 23.33 -10.30
N PRO A 192 -32.36 24.36 -9.44
CA PRO A 192 -32.57 24.18 -8.00
C PRO A 192 -33.91 23.50 -7.65
N SER A 193 -34.81 23.32 -8.63
CA SER A 193 -36.06 22.58 -8.44
C SER A 193 -35.91 21.07 -8.64
N SER A 194 -34.80 20.63 -9.25
CA SER A 194 -34.54 19.22 -9.41
C SER A 194 -34.11 18.55 -8.09
N PRO A 195 -34.35 17.23 -7.92
CA PRO A 195 -33.92 16.52 -6.72
C PRO A 195 -32.42 16.65 -6.45
N LEU A 196 -32.04 16.60 -5.17
CA LEU A 196 -30.63 16.44 -4.77
C LEU A 196 -30.22 14.96 -4.89
N GLU A 197 -29.05 14.74 -5.47
CA GLU A 197 -28.42 13.43 -5.60
C GLU A 197 -27.05 13.43 -4.92
N LEU A 198 -26.68 12.27 -4.36
CA LEU A 198 -25.31 12.03 -3.90
C LEU A 198 -24.42 11.67 -5.09
N LYS A 199 -23.29 12.35 -5.22
CA LYS A 199 -22.26 12.13 -6.22
C LYS A 199 -20.88 12.14 -5.57
N GLY A 200 -19.92 11.51 -6.20
CA GLY A 200 -18.52 11.41 -5.80
C GLY A 200 -17.87 10.28 -6.61
N ILE A 201 -16.58 10.35 -6.81
CA ILE A 201 -15.87 9.33 -7.59
C ILE A 201 -15.95 7.98 -6.86
N VAL A 202 -15.43 7.91 -5.63
CA VAL A 202 -15.49 6.70 -4.78
C VAL A 202 -16.91 6.29 -4.46
N TYR A 203 -17.81 7.27 -4.17
CA TYR A 203 -19.22 6.95 -3.93
C TYR A 203 -19.87 6.22 -5.11
N ASN A 204 -19.66 6.71 -6.34
CA ASN A 204 -20.22 6.08 -7.53
C ASN A 204 -19.57 4.73 -7.87
N GLU A 205 -18.25 4.62 -7.67
CA GLU A 205 -17.51 3.37 -7.84
C GLU A 205 -18.05 2.30 -6.89
N MET A 206 -18.17 2.62 -5.60
CA MET A 206 -18.64 1.67 -4.61
C MET A 206 -20.13 1.35 -4.78
N LYS A 207 -20.94 2.31 -5.24
CA LYS A 207 -22.32 2.04 -5.63
C LYS A 207 -22.40 1.01 -6.78
N GLY A 208 -21.48 1.10 -7.75
CA GLY A 208 -21.35 0.11 -8.81
C GLY A 208 -20.88 -1.24 -8.29
N ALA A 209 -19.80 -1.27 -7.52
CA ALA A 209 -19.22 -2.50 -6.97
C ALA A 209 -20.21 -3.25 -6.06
N MET A 210 -20.92 -2.55 -5.17
CA MET A 210 -21.92 -3.12 -4.25
C MET A 210 -23.28 -3.39 -4.93
N GLY A 211 -23.43 -3.06 -6.21
CA GLY A 211 -24.55 -3.50 -7.04
C GLY A 211 -24.57 -4.99 -7.36
N SER A 212 -23.40 -5.64 -7.36
CA SER A 212 -23.24 -7.06 -7.66
C SER A 212 -23.70 -7.96 -6.49
N ALA A 213 -24.49 -8.99 -6.81
CA ALA A 213 -24.90 -10.00 -5.84
C ALA A 213 -23.70 -10.74 -5.25
N ALA A 214 -22.70 -11.07 -6.07
CA ALA A 214 -21.46 -11.73 -5.64
C ALA A 214 -20.65 -10.86 -4.68
N SER A 215 -20.50 -9.57 -4.97
CA SER A 215 -19.79 -8.63 -4.07
C SER A 215 -20.49 -8.51 -2.72
N ARG A 216 -21.81 -8.39 -2.70
CA ARG A 216 -22.61 -8.36 -1.46
C ARG A 216 -22.49 -9.64 -0.66
N PHE A 217 -22.53 -10.80 -1.34
CA PHE A 217 -22.35 -12.08 -0.69
C PHE A 217 -20.98 -12.21 -0.03
N THR A 218 -19.90 -11.90 -0.78
CA THR A 218 -18.53 -11.95 -0.25
C THR A 218 -18.37 -10.97 0.92
N ARG A 219 -18.90 -9.75 0.78
CA ARG A 219 -18.84 -8.75 1.84
C ARG A 219 -19.53 -9.20 3.13
N ALA A 220 -20.74 -9.77 3.01
CA ALA A 220 -21.47 -10.29 4.13
C ALA A 220 -20.79 -11.51 4.77
N LEU A 221 -20.22 -12.41 3.95
CA LEU A 221 -19.44 -13.55 4.46
C LEU A 221 -18.25 -13.06 5.28
N THR A 222 -17.51 -12.05 4.79
CA THR A 222 -16.37 -11.46 5.49
C THR A 222 -16.81 -10.84 6.82
N ALA A 223 -17.92 -10.09 6.84
CA ALA A 223 -18.44 -9.48 8.05
C ALA A 223 -18.88 -10.49 9.10
N GLU A 224 -19.46 -11.62 8.68
CA GLU A 224 -19.84 -12.71 9.58
C GLU A 224 -18.62 -13.49 10.10
N LEU A 225 -17.58 -13.61 9.28
CA LEU A 225 -16.34 -14.31 9.65
C LEU A 225 -15.47 -13.48 10.60
N TYR A 226 -15.50 -12.15 10.47
CA TYR A 226 -14.69 -11.20 11.24
C TYR A 226 -15.58 -10.17 11.97
N PRO A 227 -16.37 -10.58 12.98
CA PRO A 227 -17.34 -9.70 13.61
C PRO A 227 -16.73 -8.58 14.46
N THR A 228 -15.47 -8.70 14.91
CA THR A 228 -14.88 -7.76 15.88
C THR A 228 -13.62 -7.04 15.38
N SER A 229 -13.00 -7.53 14.32
CA SER A 229 -11.80 -6.90 13.75
C SER A 229 -12.12 -5.90 12.65
N THR A 230 -11.09 -5.18 12.17
CA THR A 230 -11.21 -4.22 11.05
C THR A 230 -11.79 -4.87 9.78
N TYR A 231 -11.59 -6.17 9.59
CA TYR A 231 -12.11 -6.90 8.42
C TYR A 231 -13.64 -7.02 8.41
N HIS A 232 -14.31 -6.70 9.53
CA HIS A 232 -15.75 -6.49 9.57
C HIS A 232 -16.18 -5.35 8.65
N HIS A 233 -15.35 -4.34 8.49
CA HIS A 233 -15.68 -3.14 7.74
C HIS A 233 -15.33 -3.26 6.25
N ASN A 234 -16.05 -2.52 5.42
CA ASN A 234 -15.72 -2.36 4.00
C ASN A 234 -14.75 -1.18 3.85
N SER A 235 -13.46 -1.46 3.70
CA SER A 235 -12.43 -0.42 3.51
C SER A 235 -12.65 0.45 2.26
N GLY A 236 -13.27 -0.12 1.22
CA GLY A 236 -13.68 0.62 0.03
C GLY A 236 -14.84 1.60 0.28
N GLY A 237 -15.63 1.35 1.30
CA GLY A 237 -16.81 2.14 1.69
C GLY A 237 -18.13 1.50 1.29
N GLU A 238 -19.08 1.46 2.24
CA GLU A 238 -20.46 1.14 1.93
C GLU A 238 -21.17 2.39 1.38
N PRO A 239 -21.90 2.32 0.27
CA PRO A 239 -22.58 3.48 -0.30
C PRO A 239 -23.52 4.19 0.67
N THR A 240 -24.04 3.46 1.65
CA THR A 240 -24.91 4.02 2.71
C THR A 240 -24.13 4.69 3.83
N ALA A 241 -22.85 4.35 4.03
CA ALA A 241 -22.01 4.91 5.09
C ALA A 241 -21.03 5.98 4.59
N ILE A 242 -20.64 5.95 3.31
CA ILE A 242 -19.77 6.97 2.71
C ILE A 242 -20.24 8.41 2.98
N PRO A 243 -21.55 8.74 2.90
CA PRO A 243 -22.02 10.11 3.15
C PRO A 243 -21.87 10.59 4.61
N GLU A 244 -21.53 9.71 5.55
CA GLU A 244 -21.29 10.04 6.95
C GLU A 244 -19.87 10.54 7.20
N LEU A 245 -18.93 10.27 6.27
CA LEU A 245 -17.57 10.74 6.38
C LEU A 245 -17.49 12.25 6.20
N THR A 246 -16.77 12.92 7.10
CA THR A 246 -16.50 14.35 7.00
C THR A 246 -15.08 14.61 6.48
N TRP A 247 -14.87 15.81 5.95
CA TRP A 247 -13.55 16.26 5.53
C TRP A 247 -12.54 16.28 6.68
N GLU A 248 -12.97 16.73 7.87
CA GLU A 248 -12.16 16.74 9.09
C GLU A 248 -11.79 15.30 9.51
N GLY A 249 -12.73 14.36 9.38
CA GLY A 249 -12.50 12.94 9.62
C GLY A 249 -11.43 12.36 8.70
N LEU A 250 -11.49 12.70 7.40
CA LEU A 250 -10.49 12.31 6.41
C LEU A 250 -9.09 12.83 6.77
N ARG A 251 -8.98 14.12 7.11
CA ARG A 251 -7.71 14.74 7.52
C ARG A 251 -7.13 14.11 8.78
N SER A 252 -7.97 13.91 9.79
CA SER A 252 -7.54 13.26 11.04
C SER A 252 -7.07 11.82 10.80
N PHE A 253 -7.70 11.11 9.86
CA PHE A 253 -7.26 9.77 9.48
C PHE A 253 -5.89 9.79 8.80
N HIS A 254 -5.63 10.75 7.90
CA HIS A 254 -4.30 10.94 7.30
C HIS A 254 -3.25 11.21 8.38
N GLU A 255 -3.47 12.18 9.25
CA GLU A 255 -2.55 12.54 10.34
C GLU A 255 -2.20 11.35 11.24
N ALA A 256 -3.17 10.47 11.50
CA ALA A 256 -2.98 9.30 12.35
C ALA A 256 -2.24 8.15 11.67
N HIS A 257 -2.37 7.97 10.35
CA HIS A 257 -1.91 6.77 9.66
C HIS A 257 -0.76 7.00 8.68
N TYR A 258 -0.67 8.19 8.03
CA TYR A 258 0.35 8.47 7.00
C TYR A 258 1.61 9.08 7.63
N HIS A 259 2.31 8.25 8.34
CA HIS A 259 3.51 8.64 9.08
C HIS A 259 4.63 7.63 8.82
N PRO A 260 5.92 8.06 8.71
CA PRO A 260 7.04 7.14 8.48
C PRO A 260 7.12 5.98 9.46
N SER A 261 6.82 6.21 10.75
CA SER A 261 6.80 5.13 11.75
C SER A 261 5.78 4.02 11.46
N ASN A 262 4.73 4.32 10.71
CA ASN A 262 3.71 3.37 10.24
C ASN A 262 3.97 2.88 8.82
N ALA A 263 4.98 3.43 8.12
CA ALA A 263 5.24 3.13 6.72
C ALA A 263 6.06 1.84 6.54
N ARG A 264 5.80 1.18 5.41
CA ARG A 264 6.58 0.10 4.84
C ARG A 264 6.97 0.49 3.43
N PHE A 265 8.27 0.61 3.19
CA PHE A 265 8.82 0.89 1.87
C PHE A 265 9.27 -0.40 1.22
N PHE A 266 9.08 -0.47 -0.08
CA PHE A 266 9.59 -1.56 -0.91
C PHE A 266 10.21 -0.98 -2.17
N THR A 267 11.38 -1.50 -2.54
CA THR A 267 12.04 -1.19 -3.82
C THR A 267 12.60 -2.44 -4.45
N TYR A 268 12.65 -2.46 -5.78
CA TYR A 268 13.20 -3.55 -6.58
C TYR A 268 13.94 -2.96 -7.78
N GLY A 269 14.98 -3.63 -8.24
CA GLY A 269 15.65 -3.34 -9.50
C GLY A 269 17.14 -3.06 -9.37
N ASP A 270 17.72 -2.44 -10.40
CA ASP A 270 19.15 -2.21 -10.56
C ASP A 270 19.62 -0.78 -10.17
N LEU A 271 18.69 0.13 -9.84
CA LEU A 271 19.06 1.48 -9.42
C LEU A 271 19.74 1.47 -8.04
N PRO A 272 20.72 2.39 -7.82
CA PRO A 272 21.47 2.45 -6.57
C PRO A 272 20.55 2.73 -5.36
N LEU A 273 20.45 1.76 -4.44
CA LEU A 273 19.66 1.89 -3.22
C LEU A 273 20.00 3.16 -2.42
N ALA A 274 21.29 3.49 -2.31
CA ALA A 274 21.74 4.65 -1.54
C ALA A 274 21.14 5.98 -2.05
N GLU A 275 20.97 6.15 -3.36
CA GLU A 275 20.37 7.34 -3.96
C GLU A 275 18.89 7.43 -3.62
N THR A 276 18.16 6.32 -3.70
CA THR A 276 16.74 6.25 -3.33
C THR A 276 16.55 6.56 -1.84
N LEU A 277 17.38 6.01 -0.95
CA LEU A 277 17.33 6.29 0.48
C LEU A 277 17.66 7.75 0.80
N ALA A 278 18.68 8.32 0.14
CA ALA A 278 19.04 9.74 0.28
C ALA A 278 17.88 10.65 -0.14
N HIS A 279 17.24 10.33 -1.25
CA HIS A 279 16.09 11.06 -1.75
C HIS A 279 14.91 11.00 -0.76
N ALA A 280 14.53 9.81 -0.30
CA ALA A 280 13.45 9.64 0.67
C ALA A 280 13.75 10.36 2.00
N GLN A 281 14.99 10.28 2.48
CA GLN A 281 15.44 11.01 3.67
C GLN A 281 15.26 12.52 3.51
N ALA A 282 15.72 13.08 2.40
CA ALA A 282 15.68 14.53 2.15
C ALA A 282 14.27 15.04 1.84
N ALA A 283 13.48 14.27 1.08
CA ALA A 283 12.16 14.69 0.63
C ALA A 283 11.08 14.57 1.72
N ALA A 284 11.17 13.54 2.57
CA ALA A 284 10.09 13.24 3.52
C ALA A 284 10.59 12.93 4.94
N LEU A 285 11.42 11.89 5.13
CA LEU A 285 11.63 11.27 6.45
C LEU A 285 12.29 12.20 7.47
N SER A 286 13.14 13.14 7.04
CA SER A 286 13.80 14.13 7.91
C SER A 286 12.84 15.13 8.55
N ARG A 287 11.59 15.20 8.10
CA ARG A 287 10.57 16.15 8.59
C ARG A 287 9.71 15.57 9.72
N PHE A 288 9.91 14.33 10.09
CA PHE A 288 9.07 13.63 11.06
C PHE A 288 9.83 13.22 12.32
N GLU A 289 9.19 13.43 13.46
CA GLU A 289 9.60 12.84 14.74
C GLU A 289 8.96 11.44 14.88
N PRO A 290 9.55 10.51 15.67
CA PRO A 290 9.00 9.18 15.85
C PRO A 290 7.65 9.20 16.55
N LEU A 291 6.70 8.36 16.08
CA LEU A 291 5.43 8.16 16.79
C LEU A 291 5.64 7.35 18.08
N PRO A 292 4.85 7.64 19.13
CA PRO A 292 4.84 6.82 20.35
C PRO A 292 4.48 5.35 20.03
N SER A 293 5.10 4.41 20.71
CA SER A 293 4.85 2.97 20.54
C SER A 293 3.36 2.59 20.74
N ALA A 294 2.68 3.27 21.67
CA ALA A 294 1.25 3.05 21.90
C ALA A 294 0.38 3.38 20.66
N THR A 295 0.74 4.44 19.91
CA THR A 295 0.06 4.81 18.67
C THR A 295 0.24 3.74 17.60
N LEU A 296 1.46 3.21 17.46
CA LEU A 296 1.77 2.14 16.51
C LEU A 296 1.09 0.81 16.87
N GLN A 297 0.96 0.51 18.16
CA GLN A 297 0.22 -0.66 18.63
C GLN A 297 -1.28 -0.54 18.37
N ALA A 298 -1.85 0.64 18.57
CA ALA A 298 -3.27 0.89 18.29
C ALA A 298 -3.63 0.81 16.79
N ALA A 299 -2.64 0.98 15.90
CA ALA A 299 -2.81 0.80 14.46
C ALA A 299 -2.66 -0.66 13.99
N GLN A 300 -2.33 -1.59 14.89
CA GLN A 300 -2.26 -3.02 14.56
C GLN A 300 -3.64 -3.63 14.53
N VAL A 301 -3.86 -4.52 13.57
CA VAL A 301 -5.06 -5.35 13.53
C VAL A 301 -4.91 -6.47 14.57
N GLY A 302 -5.87 -6.57 15.49
CA GLY A 302 -5.91 -7.65 16.46
C GLY A 302 -6.43 -8.97 15.86
N ASP A 303 -6.22 -10.05 16.58
CA ASP A 303 -6.78 -11.36 16.23
C ASP A 303 -8.31 -11.36 16.35
N GLU A 304 -8.98 -12.00 15.41
CA GLU A 304 -10.41 -12.30 15.53
C GLU A 304 -10.63 -13.47 16.48
N ALA A 305 -11.57 -13.33 17.41
CA ALA A 305 -11.93 -14.40 18.31
C ALA A 305 -12.55 -15.59 17.54
N ARG A 306 -12.09 -16.81 17.85
CA ARG A 306 -12.67 -18.00 17.25
C ARG A 306 -14.06 -18.29 17.82
N PHE A 307 -14.91 -18.80 16.96
CA PHE A 307 -16.25 -19.24 17.37
C PHE A 307 -16.18 -20.54 18.18
N ASP A 308 -16.94 -20.61 19.24
CA ASP A 308 -17.08 -21.85 20.07
C ASP A 308 -17.85 -22.95 19.37
N ALA A 309 -18.68 -22.59 18.39
CA ALA A 309 -19.50 -23.52 17.62
C ALA A 309 -19.70 -22.98 16.18
N PRO A 310 -20.04 -23.89 15.22
CA PRO A 310 -20.38 -23.48 13.87
C PRO A 310 -21.52 -22.45 13.84
N ARG A 311 -21.32 -21.35 13.16
CA ARG A 311 -22.32 -20.30 12.91
C ARG A 311 -23.01 -20.54 11.57
N ARG A 312 -24.27 -20.13 11.47
CA ARG A 312 -25.02 -20.14 10.22
C ARG A 312 -25.63 -18.75 10.04
N ALA A 313 -25.36 -18.13 8.88
CA ALA A 313 -25.96 -16.87 8.48
C ALA A 313 -26.70 -17.05 7.14
N ALA A 314 -27.77 -16.32 6.96
CA ALA A 314 -28.49 -16.24 5.70
C ALA A 314 -28.68 -14.75 5.36
N ILE A 315 -28.30 -14.40 4.14
CA ILE A 315 -28.46 -13.04 3.62
C ILE A 315 -29.31 -13.06 2.37
N THR A 316 -30.05 -11.98 2.14
CA THR A 316 -30.77 -11.76 0.89
C THR A 316 -30.01 -10.75 0.06
N VAL A 317 -29.71 -11.12 -1.17
CA VAL A 317 -29.05 -10.26 -2.16
C VAL A 317 -30.01 -10.04 -3.35
N PRO A 318 -29.85 -8.95 -4.12
CA PRO A 318 -30.58 -8.76 -5.35
C PRO A 318 -30.34 -9.92 -6.31
N ALA A 319 -31.34 -10.27 -7.12
CA ALA A 319 -31.18 -11.24 -8.18
C ALA A 319 -30.14 -10.74 -9.19
N ASP A 320 -29.28 -11.67 -9.64
CA ASP A 320 -28.34 -11.36 -10.72
C ASP A 320 -29.11 -11.29 -12.06
N PRO A 321 -29.12 -10.14 -12.74
CA PRO A 321 -29.86 -9.99 -13.99
C PRO A 321 -29.30 -10.82 -15.15
N VAL A 322 -28.06 -11.29 -15.03
CA VAL A 322 -27.41 -12.13 -16.05
C VAL A 322 -27.82 -13.61 -15.91
N VAL A 323 -28.10 -14.05 -14.69
CA VAL A 323 -28.49 -15.44 -14.40
C VAL A 323 -29.99 -15.59 -14.51
N GLN A 324 -30.49 -16.10 -15.61
CA GLN A 324 -31.93 -16.26 -15.87
C GLN A 324 -32.60 -17.34 -15.00
N ASP A 325 -31.86 -18.39 -14.61
CA ASP A 325 -32.37 -19.50 -13.81
C ASP A 325 -32.33 -19.15 -12.33
N ALA A 326 -33.48 -18.91 -11.72
CA ALA A 326 -33.59 -18.59 -10.30
C ALA A 326 -32.99 -19.67 -9.38
N ALA A 327 -33.01 -20.94 -9.79
CA ALA A 327 -32.42 -22.03 -9.01
C ALA A 327 -30.88 -21.95 -8.93
N LYS A 328 -30.24 -21.23 -9.87
CA LYS A 328 -28.78 -21.03 -9.91
C LYS A 328 -28.31 -19.73 -9.24
N GLN A 329 -29.21 -18.98 -8.65
CA GLN A 329 -28.89 -17.71 -8.00
C GLN A 329 -28.59 -17.86 -6.49
N SER A 330 -28.77 -19.05 -5.93
CA SER A 330 -28.42 -19.32 -4.54
C SER A 330 -26.93 -19.64 -4.41
N HIS A 331 -26.26 -18.95 -3.47
CA HIS A 331 -24.86 -19.16 -3.15
C HIS A 331 -24.74 -19.77 -1.74
N VAL A 332 -23.86 -20.76 -1.59
CA VAL A 332 -23.52 -21.35 -0.31
C VAL A 332 -22.00 -21.28 -0.14
N SER A 333 -21.56 -20.86 1.01
CA SER A 333 -20.13 -20.85 1.37
C SER A 333 -19.94 -21.49 2.74
N VAL A 334 -18.79 -22.14 2.91
CA VAL A 334 -18.29 -22.60 4.20
C VAL A 334 -16.92 -21.97 4.38
N ALA A 335 -16.70 -21.31 5.51
CA ALA A 335 -15.49 -20.57 5.78
C ALA A 335 -14.94 -20.90 7.18
N TRP A 336 -13.63 -20.83 7.32
CA TRP A 336 -12.90 -21.07 8.57
C TRP A 336 -11.86 -19.99 8.81
N LEU A 337 -11.66 -19.62 10.07
CA LEU A 337 -10.50 -18.89 10.53
C LEU A 337 -9.38 -19.89 10.81
N LEU A 338 -8.38 -19.97 9.94
CA LEU A 338 -7.33 -20.98 10.02
C LEU A 338 -6.18 -20.55 10.94
N LEU A 339 -5.71 -19.31 10.79
CA LEU A 339 -4.54 -18.79 11.48
C LEU A 339 -4.93 -17.92 12.66
N ASN A 340 -4.04 -17.87 13.64
CA ASN A 340 -4.05 -16.92 14.74
C ASN A 340 -2.76 -16.11 14.62
N GLN A 341 -2.84 -14.79 14.52
CA GLN A 341 -1.66 -13.90 14.38
C GLN A 341 -0.70 -14.00 15.58
N ALA A 342 -1.16 -14.48 16.73
CA ALA A 342 -0.31 -14.76 17.89
C ALA A 342 0.68 -15.91 17.67
N LYS A 343 0.45 -16.78 16.66
CA LYS A 343 1.42 -17.75 16.16
C LYS A 343 2.10 -17.14 14.93
N GLU A 344 3.43 -17.12 14.90
CA GLU A 344 4.13 -16.89 13.64
C GLU A 344 3.55 -17.85 12.59
N ALA A 345 3.09 -17.29 11.47
CA ALA A 345 2.57 -18.10 10.37
C ALA A 345 3.69 -19.04 9.91
N ASP A 346 3.41 -20.34 9.93
CA ASP A 346 4.30 -21.31 9.31
C ASP A 346 3.97 -21.39 7.82
N PRO A 347 4.83 -20.85 6.94
CA PRO A 347 4.57 -20.85 5.49
C PRO A 347 4.35 -22.27 4.93
N PHE A 348 4.93 -23.29 5.56
CA PHE A 348 4.74 -24.68 5.17
C PHE A 348 3.34 -25.17 5.53
N GLU A 349 2.83 -24.81 6.71
CA GLU A 349 1.48 -25.17 7.16
C GLU A 349 0.43 -24.49 6.26
N ASP A 350 0.63 -23.21 5.92
CA ASP A 350 -0.23 -22.46 4.99
C ASP A 350 -0.24 -23.08 3.59
N PHE A 351 0.93 -23.41 3.06
CA PHE A 351 1.06 -24.06 1.77
C PHE A 351 0.41 -25.44 1.77
N ALA A 352 0.65 -26.25 2.81
CA ALA A 352 0.05 -27.58 2.94
C ALA A 352 -1.48 -27.51 3.00
N LEU A 353 -2.05 -26.54 3.74
CA LEU A 353 -3.48 -26.29 3.79
C LEU A 353 -4.05 -25.85 2.44
N ALA A 354 -3.36 -24.99 1.73
CA ALA A 354 -3.76 -24.55 0.40
C ALA A 354 -3.78 -25.72 -0.61
N VAL A 355 -2.74 -26.57 -0.59
CA VAL A 355 -2.68 -27.78 -1.43
C VAL A 355 -3.79 -28.76 -1.06
N ALA A 356 -3.99 -29.04 0.23
CA ALA A 356 -5.04 -29.95 0.70
C ALA A 356 -6.44 -29.44 0.31
N SER A 357 -6.70 -28.14 0.49
CA SER A 357 -7.97 -27.50 0.09
C SER A 357 -8.20 -27.63 -1.42
N ASN A 358 -7.17 -27.39 -2.22
CA ASN A 358 -7.28 -27.52 -3.67
C ASN A 358 -7.57 -28.97 -4.10
N LEU A 359 -6.85 -29.95 -3.52
CA LEU A 359 -7.06 -31.37 -3.82
C LEU A 359 -8.47 -31.86 -3.41
N MET A 360 -8.98 -31.37 -2.29
CA MET A 360 -10.28 -31.79 -1.75
C MET A 360 -11.47 -31.09 -2.42
N LEU A 361 -11.31 -29.81 -2.81
CA LEU A 361 -12.43 -28.94 -3.17
C LEU A 361 -12.43 -28.49 -4.63
N ALA A 362 -11.28 -28.44 -5.30
CA ALA A 362 -11.13 -27.94 -6.65
C ALA A 362 -10.53 -28.95 -7.63
N GLY A 363 -10.11 -30.12 -7.21
CA GLY A 363 -9.55 -31.14 -8.06
C GLY A 363 -10.61 -31.84 -8.96
N PRO A 364 -10.19 -32.48 -10.07
CA PRO A 364 -11.08 -33.21 -10.97
C PRO A 364 -11.86 -34.36 -10.29
N GLN A 365 -11.47 -34.72 -9.08
CA GLN A 365 -12.11 -35.78 -8.26
C GLN A 365 -13.09 -35.21 -7.23
N ALA A 366 -13.25 -33.89 -7.14
CA ALA A 366 -14.19 -33.24 -6.24
C ALA A 366 -15.61 -33.09 -6.87
N ALA A 367 -15.83 -33.64 -8.05
CA ALA A 367 -17.10 -33.61 -8.77
C ALA A 367 -17.87 -34.93 -8.59
#